data_9b5c80957eb3a12dfd86a41545a80084
#
_entry.id   9b5c80957eb3a12dfd86a41545a80084
#
_cell.length_a   1.000
_cell.length_b   1.000
_cell.length_c   1.000
_cell.angle_alpha   90.00
_cell.angle_beta   90.00
_cell.angle_gamma   90.00
#
_symmetry.space_group_name_H-M   'P 1'
#
loop_
_entity.id
_entity.type
_entity.pdbx_description
1 polymer ?
#
loop_
_entity_poly.entity_id
_entity_poly.type
_entity_poly.pdbx_seq_one_letter_code
_entity_poly.pdbx_strand_id
1 'polypeptide(L)'
;MEKSRSGGREDLGAESRLRDQIDKCRRCEACKDLVGLSCLVFPEMFRLADEAWKTKTEITTGQLRQLVNRCNFCAVCPCSDIRAALLNAKTETTHHYGLEFGTRVLEKVERIGELGGKFPYLSNTLLKNNTARSWLTRAIGIHPDRRIPLFPREGFPAWLRNRSEGSHPNRANKSKVAYFAGCSARYFFPEVAVAAVQVLEHNGIEVMVPEQHCCGMPAMLEGDRQLALKYAGQNMAGLAEAVEAGYDIVCSCPTCGYMIKRLWSAGADMALWSKELEKSNSEFTTVQKGHGMIGALSGKYSIRIRSSHLKRVVRDEGAFSAMSPEKRLLISERTYDLGEYLLKLHRSGGLKTKFDPFKFKAAYYPPCHLREQRVGLPYQDLLRLIPGVSVEAITGDTCCGNAGIMGLKKEFHPWSIRIGSRLMARLKSLNPELVATDCLSCRMQFNQLTSYEVVHPIQIIQQAYDLPGAASGPNPIRMTKTHLIQKGIQGLR
;
A
#
# COMPACT_ATOMS: atom_id res chain seq x y z
N MET A 1 -21.21 -39.51 24.50
CA MET A 1 -21.95 -38.65 23.56
C MET A 1 -20.96 -38.18 22.49
N GLU A 2 -20.84 -39.00 21.45
CA GLU A 2 -20.02 -38.74 20.26
C GLU A 2 -20.70 -37.67 19.40
N LYS A 3 -20.07 -36.50 19.26
CA LYS A 3 -20.44 -35.56 18.22
C LYS A 3 -19.88 -36.07 16.89
N SER A 4 -20.76 -36.67 16.07
CA SER A 4 -20.45 -37.02 14.70
C SER A 4 -19.92 -35.80 13.95
N ARG A 5 -18.69 -35.87 13.53
CA ARG A 5 -18.10 -34.98 12.51
C ARG A 5 -18.63 -35.43 11.15
N SER A 6 -19.78 -34.94 10.78
CA SER A 6 -20.20 -34.95 9.37
C SER A 6 -19.33 -33.94 8.60
N GLY A 7 -18.20 -34.40 8.10
CA GLY A 7 -17.38 -33.65 7.15
C GLY A 7 -18.07 -33.62 5.80
N GLY A 8 -19.13 -32.80 5.65
CA GLY A 8 -19.62 -32.39 4.35
C GLY A 8 -18.51 -31.58 3.68
N ARG A 9 -18.12 -31.99 2.46
CA ARG A 9 -17.39 -31.11 1.52
C ARG A 9 -18.31 -29.93 1.23
N GLU A 10 -18.28 -28.89 2.07
CA GLU A 10 -18.69 -27.57 1.64
C GLU A 10 -17.74 -27.17 0.53
N ASP A 11 -18.26 -27.03 -0.66
CA ASP A 11 -17.57 -26.61 -1.87
C ASP A 11 -16.85 -25.29 -1.56
N LEU A 12 -15.52 -25.34 -1.43
CA LEU A 12 -14.70 -24.16 -1.24
C LEU A 12 -14.73 -23.34 -2.53
N GLY A 13 -15.78 -22.54 -2.70
CA GLY A 13 -16.07 -21.84 -3.95
C GLY A 13 -14.94 -20.95 -4.47
N ALA A 14 -14.09 -20.41 -3.59
CA ALA A 14 -12.93 -19.64 -4.00
C ALA A 14 -11.75 -20.53 -4.45
N GLU A 15 -11.60 -21.71 -3.88
CA GLU A 15 -10.58 -22.68 -4.28
C GLU A 15 -10.87 -23.24 -5.68
N SER A 16 -12.13 -23.59 -5.97
CA SER A 16 -12.55 -24.02 -7.31
C SER A 16 -12.33 -22.92 -8.34
N ARG A 17 -12.76 -21.69 -8.04
CA ARG A 17 -12.51 -20.54 -8.92
C ARG A 17 -11.02 -20.28 -9.16
N LEU A 18 -10.17 -20.52 -8.16
CA LEU A 18 -8.72 -20.40 -8.33
C LEU A 18 -8.16 -21.48 -9.27
N ARG A 19 -8.61 -22.75 -9.17
CA ARG A 19 -8.23 -23.81 -10.12
C ARG A 19 -8.61 -23.46 -11.55
N ASP A 20 -9.85 -23.01 -11.76
CA ASP A 20 -10.33 -22.57 -13.07
C ASP A 20 -9.50 -21.42 -13.63
N GLN A 21 -9.15 -20.45 -12.78
CA GLN A 21 -8.32 -19.31 -13.19
C GLN A 21 -6.89 -19.73 -13.51
N ILE A 22 -6.31 -20.68 -12.76
CA ILE A 22 -4.97 -21.24 -13.02
C ILE A 22 -4.98 -21.96 -14.39
N ASP A 23 -6.01 -22.72 -14.72
CA ASP A 23 -6.13 -23.40 -16.03
C ASP A 23 -6.26 -22.38 -17.18
N LYS A 24 -7.00 -21.29 -16.99
CA LYS A 24 -7.04 -20.17 -17.95
C LYS A 24 -5.65 -19.54 -18.13
N CYS A 25 -4.91 -19.28 -17.04
CA CYS A 25 -3.56 -18.73 -17.08
C CYS A 25 -2.58 -19.68 -17.81
N ARG A 26 -2.68 -21.00 -17.57
CA ARG A 26 -1.86 -22.00 -18.26
C ARG A 26 -2.06 -21.96 -19.78
N ARG A 27 -3.30 -21.80 -20.23
CA ARG A 27 -3.63 -21.68 -21.68
C ARG A 27 -3.24 -20.33 -22.27
N CYS A 28 -3.26 -19.25 -21.47
CA CYS A 28 -2.92 -17.89 -21.91
C CYS A 28 -1.42 -17.66 -21.99
N GLU A 29 -0.62 -18.24 -21.09
CA GLU A 29 0.85 -18.15 -20.95
C GLU A 29 1.44 -16.74 -20.83
N ALA A 30 0.69 -15.66 -21.08
CA ALA A 30 1.19 -14.28 -21.14
C ALA A 30 1.98 -13.83 -19.90
N CYS A 31 1.65 -14.34 -18.71
CA CYS A 31 2.34 -13.99 -17.48
C CYS A 31 3.59 -14.84 -17.21
N LYS A 32 3.84 -15.91 -17.99
CA LYS A 32 4.94 -16.84 -17.77
C LYS A 32 6.28 -16.13 -17.89
N ASP A 33 6.42 -15.30 -18.91
CA ASP A 33 7.66 -14.56 -19.20
C ASP A 33 7.67 -13.15 -18.60
N LEU A 34 6.49 -12.49 -18.50
CA LEU A 34 6.40 -11.11 -18.04
C LEU A 34 6.67 -10.92 -16.55
N VAL A 35 6.30 -11.89 -15.70
CA VAL A 35 6.28 -11.68 -14.23
C VAL A 35 7.19 -12.69 -13.50
N GLY A 36 7.69 -13.71 -14.18
CA GLY A 36 8.38 -14.86 -13.58
C GLY A 36 9.57 -14.54 -12.69
N LEU A 37 10.27 -13.44 -12.96
CA LEU A 37 11.48 -13.07 -12.18
C LEU A 37 11.17 -12.26 -10.91
N SER A 38 9.99 -11.63 -10.84
CA SER A 38 9.62 -10.73 -9.73
C SER A 38 8.49 -11.28 -8.86
N CYS A 39 7.90 -12.43 -9.23
CA CYS A 39 6.76 -13.03 -8.55
C CYS A 39 7.11 -14.43 -8.01
N LEU A 40 6.66 -14.76 -6.80
CA LEU A 40 6.77 -16.11 -6.23
C LEU A 40 5.63 -17.04 -6.65
N VAL A 41 4.51 -16.45 -7.09
CA VAL A 41 3.30 -17.20 -7.41
C VAL A 41 3.39 -17.80 -8.81
N PHE A 42 3.67 -16.99 -9.82
CA PHE A 42 3.57 -17.44 -11.22
C PHE A 42 4.49 -18.61 -11.57
N PRO A 43 5.78 -18.64 -11.22
CA PRO A 43 6.62 -19.79 -11.52
C PRO A 43 6.08 -21.08 -10.92
N GLU A 44 5.61 -21.02 -9.67
CA GLU A 44 5.07 -22.19 -9.00
C GLU A 44 3.67 -22.57 -9.52
N MET A 45 2.85 -21.58 -9.82
CA MET A 45 1.53 -21.78 -10.41
C MET A 45 1.62 -22.52 -11.74
N PHE A 46 2.50 -22.07 -12.63
CA PHE A 46 2.70 -22.73 -13.93
C PHE A 46 3.30 -24.14 -13.77
N ARG A 47 4.24 -24.32 -12.85
CA ARG A 47 4.79 -25.65 -12.53
C ARG A 47 3.69 -26.62 -12.08
N LEU A 48 2.87 -26.21 -11.14
CA LEU A 48 1.75 -27.01 -10.63
C LEU A 48 0.69 -27.30 -11.71
N ALA A 49 0.38 -26.31 -12.54
CA ALA A 49 -0.57 -26.46 -13.63
C ALA A 49 -0.07 -27.42 -14.72
N ASP A 50 1.19 -27.34 -15.10
CA ASP A 50 1.83 -28.21 -16.08
C ASP A 50 1.96 -29.65 -15.55
N GLU A 51 2.28 -29.82 -14.24
CA GLU A 51 2.35 -31.14 -13.60
C GLU A 51 0.96 -31.79 -13.56
N ALA A 52 -0.05 -31.04 -13.07
CA ALA A 52 -1.43 -31.53 -13.03
C ALA A 52 -1.97 -31.92 -14.41
N TRP A 53 -1.64 -31.16 -15.45
CA TRP A 53 -1.99 -31.48 -16.83
C TRP A 53 -1.33 -32.77 -17.33
N LYS A 54 -0.03 -32.95 -17.10
CA LYS A 54 0.71 -34.14 -17.52
C LYS A 54 0.24 -35.41 -16.82
N THR A 55 -0.02 -35.32 -15.53
CA THR A 55 -0.45 -36.46 -14.70
C THR A 55 -1.96 -36.71 -14.72
N LYS A 56 -2.73 -35.82 -15.36
CA LYS A 56 -4.20 -35.84 -15.36
C LYS A 56 -4.79 -35.82 -13.95
N THR A 57 -4.15 -35.10 -13.03
CA THR A 57 -4.58 -34.94 -11.64
C THR A 57 -4.99 -33.48 -11.38
N GLU A 58 -5.69 -33.25 -10.27
CA GLU A 58 -5.99 -31.87 -9.84
C GLU A 58 -4.90 -31.33 -8.91
N ILE A 59 -4.70 -30.01 -8.93
CA ILE A 59 -3.87 -29.33 -7.94
C ILE A 59 -4.54 -29.50 -6.58
N THR A 60 -3.85 -30.07 -5.62
CA THR A 60 -4.39 -30.35 -4.29
C THR A 60 -4.64 -29.09 -3.48
N THR A 61 -5.56 -29.14 -2.52
CA THR A 61 -5.82 -28.05 -1.56
C THR A 61 -4.56 -27.60 -0.83
N GLY A 62 -3.68 -28.55 -0.45
CA GLY A 62 -2.39 -28.25 0.18
C GLY A 62 -1.46 -27.43 -0.71
N GLN A 63 -1.37 -27.78 -2.01
CA GLN A 63 -0.58 -27.04 -3.00
C GLN A 63 -1.16 -25.63 -3.25
N LEU A 64 -2.49 -25.51 -3.36
CA LEU A 64 -3.15 -24.20 -3.50
C LEU A 64 -2.91 -23.31 -2.28
N ARG A 65 -3.00 -23.86 -1.08
CA ARG A 65 -2.71 -23.15 0.17
C ARG A 65 -1.27 -22.62 0.19
N GLN A 66 -0.30 -23.42 -0.20
CA GLN A 66 1.09 -22.97 -0.31
C GLN A 66 1.25 -21.89 -1.37
N LEU A 67 0.55 -22.02 -2.50
CA LEU A 67 0.60 -21.07 -3.60
C LEU A 67 0.04 -19.70 -3.18
N VAL A 68 -1.15 -19.65 -2.56
CA VAL A 68 -1.77 -18.38 -2.15
C VAL A 68 -0.94 -17.65 -1.08
N ASN A 69 -0.25 -18.39 -0.20
CA ASN A 69 0.63 -17.80 0.81
C ASN A 69 1.84 -17.10 0.21
N ARG A 70 2.23 -17.42 -1.03
CA ARG A 70 3.29 -16.73 -1.76
C ARG A 70 2.85 -15.39 -2.38
N CYS A 71 1.54 -15.09 -2.40
CA CYS A 71 1.03 -13.84 -2.95
C CYS A 71 1.10 -12.72 -1.93
N ASN A 72 1.80 -11.65 -2.28
CA ASN A 72 1.91 -10.42 -1.50
C ASN A 72 1.10 -9.25 -2.07
N PHE A 73 0.26 -9.51 -3.05
CA PHE A 73 -0.61 -8.51 -3.68
C PHE A 73 0.13 -7.25 -4.19
N CYS A 74 1.33 -7.46 -4.73
CA CYS A 74 2.25 -6.38 -5.15
C CYS A 74 1.84 -5.63 -6.41
N ALA A 75 0.69 -5.96 -6.98
CA ALA A 75 0.15 -5.30 -8.17
C ALA A 75 1.03 -5.38 -9.45
N VAL A 76 1.97 -6.33 -9.52
CA VAL A 76 2.77 -6.58 -10.72
C VAL A 76 1.98 -7.40 -11.75
N CYS A 77 0.91 -8.09 -11.32
CA CYS A 77 0.08 -8.89 -12.21
C CYS A 77 -0.60 -8.02 -13.27
N PRO A 78 -0.43 -8.29 -14.56
CA PRO A 78 -1.11 -7.55 -15.63
C PRO A 78 -2.62 -7.85 -15.66
N CYS A 79 -3.05 -9.03 -15.16
CA CYS A 79 -4.44 -9.48 -15.13
C CYS A 79 -5.02 -9.37 -13.69
N SER A 80 -6.17 -8.71 -13.59
CA SER A 80 -6.89 -8.54 -12.30
C SER A 80 -7.50 -9.83 -11.79
N ASP A 81 -7.94 -10.73 -12.70
CA ASP A 81 -8.72 -11.91 -12.35
C ASP A 81 -7.94 -12.92 -11.52
N ILE A 82 -6.70 -13.22 -11.93
CA ILE A 82 -5.83 -14.11 -11.14
C ILE A 82 -5.49 -13.51 -9.77
N ARG A 83 -5.31 -12.19 -9.70
CA ARG A 83 -5.05 -11.49 -8.44
C ARG A 83 -6.24 -11.58 -7.49
N ALA A 84 -7.44 -11.37 -8.00
CA ALA A 84 -8.68 -11.50 -7.23
C ALA A 84 -8.90 -12.95 -6.77
N ALA A 85 -8.71 -13.93 -7.66
CA ALA A 85 -8.82 -15.35 -7.34
C ALA A 85 -7.86 -15.79 -6.24
N LEU A 86 -6.58 -15.35 -6.32
CA LEU A 86 -5.57 -15.63 -5.28
C LEU A 86 -5.95 -15.02 -3.93
N LEU A 87 -6.44 -13.77 -3.91
CA LEU A 87 -6.82 -13.09 -2.67
C LEU A 87 -8.04 -13.75 -2.02
N ASN A 88 -9.05 -14.08 -2.82
CA ASN A 88 -10.25 -14.75 -2.33
C ASN A 88 -9.93 -16.15 -1.77
N ALA A 89 -9.12 -16.95 -2.47
CA ALA A 89 -8.70 -18.25 -2.00
C ALA A 89 -7.81 -18.15 -0.74
N LYS A 90 -6.94 -17.13 -0.64
CA LYS A 90 -6.16 -16.88 0.58
C LYS A 90 -7.06 -16.51 1.75
N THR A 91 -8.07 -15.68 1.52
CA THR A 91 -9.05 -15.28 2.54
C THR A 91 -9.84 -16.49 3.05
N GLU A 92 -10.31 -17.34 2.16
CA GLU A 92 -11.03 -18.57 2.51
C GLU A 92 -10.12 -19.54 3.28
N THR A 93 -8.88 -19.73 2.82
CA THR A 93 -7.86 -20.53 3.51
C THR A 93 -7.61 -20.01 4.92
N THR A 94 -7.46 -18.70 5.08
CA THR A 94 -7.22 -18.08 6.40
C THR A 94 -8.44 -18.20 7.31
N HIS A 95 -9.64 -18.10 6.77
CA HIS A 95 -10.88 -18.30 7.51
C HIS A 95 -11.00 -19.73 8.06
N HIS A 96 -10.65 -20.73 7.27
CA HIS A 96 -10.77 -22.15 7.67
C HIS A 96 -9.65 -22.62 8.60
N TYR A 97 -8.39 -22.24 8.32
CA TYR A 97 -7.23 -22.81 9.02
C TYR A 97 -6.62 -21.82 10.03
N GLY A 98 -7.02 -20.55 10.00
CA GLY A 98 -6.43 -19.49 10.81
C GLY A 98 -5.04 -19.07 10.34
N LEU A 99 -4.49 -18.09 11.03
CA LEU A 99 -3.13 -17.61 10.84
C LEU A 99 -2.19 -18.18 11.91
N GLU A 100 -0.95 -18.42 11.53
CA GLU A 100 0.12 -18.71 12.48
C GLU A 100 0.29 -17.57 13.49
N PHE A 101 0.70 -17.89 14.72
CA PHE A 101 0.83 -16.92 15.81
C PHE A 101 1.67 -15.71 15.41
N GLY A 102 2.83 -15.91 14.81
CA GLY A 102 3.72 -14.83 14.38
C GLY A 102 3.07 -13.90 13.34
N THR A 103 2.38 -14.47 12.36
CA THR A 103 1.64 -13.70 11.35
C THR A 103 0.51 -12.89 11.98
N ARG A 104 -0.25 -13.50 12.92
CA ARG A 104 -1.32 -12.83 13.67
C ARG A 104 -0.82 -11.66 14.53
N VAL A 105 0.42 -11.73 15.00
CA VAL A 105 1.08 -10.61 15.68
C VAL A 105 1.50 -9.55 14.68
N LEU A 106 2.18 -9.95 13.60
CA LEU A 106 2.77 -9.02 12.62
C LEU A 106 1.73 -8.22 11.82
N GLU A 107 0.56 -8.78 11.52
CA GLU A 107 -0.50 -8.05 10.81
C GLU A 107 -1.07 -6.88 11.63
N LYS A 108 -0.93 -6.90 12.95
CA LYS A 108 -1.39 -5.86 13.89
C LYS A 108 -0.32 -4.77 14.06
N VAL A 109 0.19 -4.24 12.96
CA VAL A 109 1.27 -3.23 12.92
C VAL A 109 0.97 -2.03 13.82
N GLU A 110 -0.28 -1.58 13.89
CA GLU A 110 -0.73 -0.49 14.75
C GLU A 110 -0.48 -0.82 16.23
N ARG A 111 -0.89 -1.98 16.70
CA ARG A 111 -0.66 -2.41 18.09
C ARG A 111 0.82 -2.55 18.43
N ILE A 112 1.61 -3.04 17.49
CA ILE A 112 3.08 -3.10 17.66
C ILE A 112 3.64 -1.69 17.82
N GLY A 113 3.17 -0.76 16.98
CA GLY A 113 3.57 0.65 17.04
C GLY A 113 3.16 1.33 18.35
N GLU A 114 1.94 1.13 18.80
CA GLU A 114 1.42 1.68 20.06
C GLU A 114 2.19 1.16 21.27
N LEU A 115 2.33 -0.16 21.39
CA LEU A 115 3.00 -0.78 22.54
C LEU A 115 4.50 -0.44 22.56
N GLY A 116 5.17 -0.58 21.42
CA GLY A 116 6.61 -0.29 21.32
C GLY A 116 6.93 1.19 21.46
N GLY A 117 6.07 2.06 20.94
CA GLY A 117 6.21 3.52 21.04
C GLY A 117 5.83 4.10 22.40
N LYS A 118 5.09 3.36 23.25
CA LYS A 118 4.77 3.79 24.63
C LYS A 118 6.02 3.82 25.51
N PHE A 119 6.95 2.89 25.30
CA PHE A 119 8.21 2.79 26.03
C PHE A 119 9.40 2.68 25.06
N PRO A 120 9.70 3.72 24.27
CA PRO A 120 10.63 3.62 23.16
C PRO A 120 12.06 3.27 23.60
N TYR A 121 12.49 3.75 24.75
CA TYR A 121 13.82 3.45 25.29
C TYR A 121 13.98 1.94 25.57
N LEU A 122 13.02 1.35 26.29
CA LEU A 122 13.03 -0.08 26.63
C LEU A 122 12.92 -0.93 25.36
N SER A 123 11.97 -0.63 24.50
CA SER A 123 11.75 -1.35 23.24
C SER A 123 12.99 -1.31 22.34
N ASN A 124 13.63 -0.16 22.22
CA ASN A 124 14.84 0.00 21.43
C ASN A 124 16.07 -0.69 22.05
N THR A 125 16.16 -0.73 23.37
CA THR A 125 17.22 -1.48 24.07
C THR A 125 17.11 -2.97 23.80
N LEU A 126 15.88 -3.53 23.87
CA LEU A 126 15.60 -4.93 23.52
C LEU A 126 15.91 -5.22 22.04
N LEU A 127 15.52 -4.34 21.12
CA LEU A 127 15.79 -4.51 19.69
C LEU A 127 17.27 -4.37 19.31
N LYS A 128 18.04 -3.60 20.08
CA LYS A 128 19.50 -3.46 19.89
C LYS A 128 20.30 -4.59 20.51
N ASN A 129 19.77 -5.24 21.56
CA ASN A 129 20.40 -6.40 22.17
C ASN A 129 20.22 -7.63 21.26
N ASN A 130 21.29 -8.18 20.74
CA ASN A 130 21.27 -9.27 19.78
C ASN A 130 20.58 -10.54 20.31
N THR A 131 20.77 -10.88 21.59
CA THR A 131 20.16 -12.06 22.21
C THR A 131 18.65 -11.86 22.38
N ALA A 132 18.23 -10.75 22.99
CA ALA A 132 16.82 -10.43 23.19
C ALA A 132 16.08 -10.32 21.84
N ARG A 133 16.69 -9.66 20.85
CA ARG A 133 16.16 -9.55 19.48
C ARG A 133 16.00 -10.92 18.83
N SER A 134 17.00 -11.80 18.96
CA SER A 134 16.98 -13.15 18.38
C SER A 134 15.84 -13.98 18.97
N TRP A 135 15.63 -13.90 20.28
CA TRP A 135 14.51 -14.55 20.96
C TRP A 135 13.17 -14.02 20.45
N LEU A 136 13.00 -12.69 20.44
CA LEU A 136 11.76 -12.04 20.01
C LEU A 136 11.44 -12.38 18.53
N THR A 137 12.41 -12.21 17.64
CA THR A 137 12.21 -12.47 16.22
C THR A 137 11.91 -13.94 15.95
N ARG A 138 12.55 -14.87 16.67
CA ARG A 138 12.26 -16.30 16.55
C ARG A 138 10.85 -16.63 17.04
N ALA A 139 10.40 -16.05 18.14
CA ALA A 139 9.06 -16.29 18.70
C ALA A 139 7.93 -15.85 17.75
N ILE A 140 8.13 -14.79 16.99
CA ILE A 140 7.13 -14.24 16.05
C ILE A 140 7.45 -14.55 14.57
N GLY A 141 8.41 -15.44 14.31
CA GLY A 141 8.73 -15.91 12.95
C GLY A 141 9.43 -14.90 12.05
N ILE A 142 10.00 -13.82 12.60
CA ILE A 142 10.83 -12.86 11.84
C ILE A 142 12.23 -13.46 11.62
N HIS A 143 12.80 -13.20 10.44
CA HIS A 143 14.19 -13.60 10.17
C HIS A 143 15.16 -12.79 11.03
N PRO A 144 16.16 -13.43 11.69
CA PRO A 144 17.06 -12.74 12.63
C PRO A 144 17.87 -11.59 11.99
N ASP A 145 18.21 -11.72 10.71
CA ASP A 145 18.97 -10.68 9.99
C ASP A 145 18.11 -9.51 9.53
N ARG A 146 16.78 -9.53 9.77
CA ARG A 146 15.91 -8.42 9.43
C ARG A 146 16.19 -7.20 10.29
N ARG A 147 16.47 -6.07 9.66
CA ARG A 147 16.54 -4.79 10.34
C ARG A 147 15.12 -4.28 10.62
N ILE A 148 14.76 -4.24 11.90
CA ILE A 148 13.49 -3.70 12.36
C ILE A 148 13.70 -2.22 12.67
N PRO A 149 12.80 -1.31 12.23
CA PRO A 149 12.91 0.10 12.58
C PRO A 149 12.82 0.28 14.10
N LEU A 150 13.61 1.20 14.62
CA LEU A 150 13.54 1.60 16.02
C LEU A 150 12.34 2.51 16.23
N PHE A 151 11.76 2.46 17.44
CA PHE A 151 10.68 3.35 17.82
C PHE A 151 11.24 4.77 18.05
N PRO A 152 10.59 5.80 17.50
CA PRO A 152 10.98 7.19 17.71
C PRO A 152 10.73 7.59 19.17
N ARG A 153 11.49 8.57 19.65
CA ARG A 153 11.29 9.14 21.00
C ARG A 153 9.93 9.82 21.12
N GLU A 154 9.53 10.51 20.07
CA GLU A 154 8.24 11.16 19.93
C GLU A 154 7.58 10.65 18.65
N GLY A 155 6.40 10.03 18.78
CA GLY A 155 5.57 9.62 17.65
C GLY A 155 4.73 10.78 17.12
N PHE A 156 4.20 10.65 15.90
CA PHE A 156 3.37 11.66 15.29
C PHE A 156 2.15 12.08 16.14
N PRO A 157 1.45 11.18 16.86
CA PRO A 157 0.33 11.58 17.73
C PRO A 157 0.76 12.52 18.88
N ALA A 158 1.96 12.35 19.43
CA ALA A 158 2.48 13.23 20.46
C ALA A 158 2.86 14.59 19.88
N TRP A 159 3.55 14.61 18.76
CA TRP A 159 3.84 15.85 18.03
C TRP A 159 2.56 16.62 17.68
N LEU A 160 1.51 15.92 17.22
CA LEU A 160 0.24 16.53 16.85
C LEU A 160 -0.45 17.22 18.04
N ARG A 161 -0.38 16.62 19.24
CA ARG A 161 -0.93 17.24 20.47
C ARG A 161 -0.12 18.43 20.96
N ASN A 162 1.20 18.36 20.79
CA ASN A 162 2.11 19.37 21.32
C ASN A 162 2.32 20.57 20.38
N ARG A 163 1.88 20.45 19.12
CA ARG A 163 1.97 21.59 18.20
C ARG A 163 0.98 22.67 18.58
N SER A 164 1.41 23.92 18.57
CA SER A 164 0.50 25.05 18.56
C SER A 164 -0.33 24.99 17.29
N GLU A 165 -1.64 25.03 17.37
CA GLU A 165 -2.47 25.23 16.18
C GLU A 165 -2.00 26.54 15.54
N GLY A 166 -1.39 26.46 14.36
CA GLY A 166 -0.97 27.67 13.64
C GLY A 166 -2.18 28.55 13.47
N SER A 167 -2.10 29.78 13.93
CA SER A 167 -3.10 30.81 13.69
C SER A 167 -3.21 31.01 12.18
N HIS A 168 -4.19 30.36 11.57
CA HIS A 168 -4.49 30.52 10.15
C HIS A 168 -5.32 31.78 9.96
N PRO A 169 -4.74 32.90 9.51
CA PRO A 169 -5.53 34.04 9.16
C PRO A 169 -6.35 33.76 7.92
N ASN A 170 -7.62 33.96 8.01
CA ASN A 170 -8.60 33.96 6.93
C ASN A 170 -9.05 32.59 6.36
N ARG A 171 -10.14 32.03 6.94
CA ARG A 171 -10.71 30.70 6.68
C ARG A 171 -11.62 30.60 5.44
N ALA A 172 -11.92 31.67 4.72
CA ALA A 172 -13.09 31.72 3.84
C ALA A 172 -12.97 30.99 2.49
N ASN A 173 -11.75 30.66 1.97
CA ASN A 173 -11.59 30.03 0.65
C ASN A 173 -10.37 29.09 0.55
N LYS A 174 -10.09 28.29 1.58
CA LYS A 174 -8.93 27.38 1.56
C LYS A 174 -9.32 25.98 1.15
N SER A 175 -8.44 25.35 0.38
CA SER A 175 -8.47 23.91 0.18
C SER A 175 -8.31 23.21 1.53
N LYS A 176 -9.07 22.14 1.78
CA LYS A 176 -9.13 21.41 3.04
C LYS A 176 -8.66 19.98 2.83
N VAL A 177 -7.81 19.48 3.72
CA VAL A 177 -7.25 18.12 3.67
C VAL A 177 -7.45 17.40 4.99
N ALA A 178 -8.07 16.23 4.94
CA ALA A 178 -8.05 15.23 5.99
C ALA A 178 -6.82 14.33 5.75
N TYR A 179 -5.77 14.52 6.56
CA TYR A 179 -4.51 13.80 6.39
C TYR A 179 -4.56 12.43 7.05
N PHE A 180 -4.41 11.37 6.23
CA PHE A 180 -4.33 10.00 6.66
C PHE A 180 -2.85 9.55 6.69
N ALA A 181 -2.23 9.62 7.86
CA ALA A 181 -0.82 9.25 8.03
C ALA A 181 -0.55 7.73 7.92
N GLY A 182 -1.54 6.92 8.33
CA GLY A 182 -1.38 5.47 8.43
C GLY A 182 -0.43 5.03 9.55
N CYS A 183 -0.35 3.71 9.80
CA CYS A 183 0.40 3.17 10.93
C CYS A 183 1.91 3.41 10.85
N SER A 184 2.51 3.34 9.65
CA SER A 184 3.97 3.47 9.49
C SER A 184 4.46 4.88 9.80
N ALA A 185 3.79 5.93 9.30
CA ALA A 185 4.18 7.30 9.59
C ALA A 185 3.74 7.76 10.99
N ARG A 186 2.73 7.12 11.60
CA ARG A 186 2.34 7.43 12.98
C ARG A 186 3.34 6.92 14.02
N TYR A 187 3.89 5.72 13.82
CA TYR A 187 4.60 5.00 14.87
C TYR A 187 6.08 4.73 14.58
N PHE A 188 6.50 4.67 13.32
CA PHE A 188 7.88 4.27 12.97
C PHE A 188 8.66 5.37 12.25
N PHE A 189 7.99 6.22 11.48
CA PHE A 189 8.60 7.28 10.67
C PHE A 189 7.83 8.60 10.82
N PRO A 190 7.67 9.14 12.05
CA PRO A 190 6.85 10.32 12.32
C PRO A 190 7.32 11.56 11.56
N GLU A 191 8.60 11.63 11.22
CA GLU A 191 9.17 12.72 10.43
C GLU A 191 8.48 12.86 9.06
N VAL A 192 7.96 11.79 8.49
CA VAL A 192 7.20 11.83 7.22
C VAL A 192 5.83 12.48 7.42
N ALA A 193 5.14 12.14 8.49
CA ALA A 193 3.83 12.71 8.79
C ALA A 193 3.94 14.20 9.16
N VAL A 194 4.97 14.57 9.93
CA VAL A 194 5.27 15.96 10.26
C VAL A 194 5.55 16.76 9.00
N ALA A 195 6.43 16.25 8.12
CA ALA A 195 6.75 16.92 6.86
C ALA A 195 5.50 17.10 5.97
N ALA A 196 4.65 16.09 5.91
CA ALA A 196 3.41 16.16 5.12
C ALA A 196 2.49 17.30 5.62
N VAL A 197 2.23 17.36 6.92
CA VAL A 197 1.39 18.41 7.51
C VAL A 197 2.00 19.80 7.28
N GLN A 198 3.29 19.96 7.58
CA GLN A 198 3.97 21.26 7.45
C GLN A 198 4.00 21.76 5.99
N VAL A 199 4.27 20.88 5.02
CA VAL A 199 4.26 21.25 3.60
C VAL A 199 2.88 21.63 3.13
N LEU A 200 1.82 20.92 3.54
CA LEU A 200 0.44 21.26 3.22
C LEU A 200 0.06 22.62 3.81
N GLU A 201 0.32 22.83 5.09
CA GLU A 201 0.03 24.10 5.79
C GLU A 201 0.86 25.27 5.23
N HIS A 202 2.14 25.06 4.90
CA HIS A 202 2.97 26.08 4.24
C HIS A 202 2.33 26.55 2.94
N ASN A 203 1.67 25.66 2.19
CA ASN A 203 0.95 25.98 0.97
C ASN A 203 -0.47 26.51 1.21
N GLY A 204 -0.81 26.87 2.45
CA GLY A 204 -2.08 27.52 2.78
C GLY A 204 -3.25 26.54 2.87
N ILE A 205 -3.03 25.26 2.96
CA ILE A 205 -4.07 24.23 3.07
C ILE A 205 -4.46 24.06 4.53
N GLU A 206 -5.76 24.00 4.81
CA GLU A 206 -6.26 23.62 6.13
C GLU A 206 -6.11 22.11 6.30
N VAL A 207 -5.32 21.68 7.31
CA VAL A 207 -5.05 20.27 7.55
C VAL A 207 -5.73 19.80 8.83
N MET A 208 -6.65 18.86 8.68
CA MET A 208 -7.25 18.09 9.75
C MET A 208 -6.60 16.69 9.79
N VAL A 209 -6.34 16.16 10.96
CA VAL A 209 -5.93 14.77 11.16
C VAL A 209 -7.03 14.05 11.90
N PRO A 210 -7.90 13.29 11.21
CA PRO A 210 -9.00 12.58 11.86
C PRO A 210 -8.46 11.47 12.77
N GLU A 211 -9.29 11.01 13.71
CA GLU A 211 -9.01 9.75 14.38
C GLU A 211 -8.87 8.65 13.33
N GLN A 212 -7.81 7.88 13.42
CA GLN A 212 -7.47 6.91 12.38
C GLN A 212 -6.80 5.67 12.95
N HIS A 213 -7.07 4.56 12.30
CA HIS A 213 -6.48 3.25 12.54
C HIS A 213 -5.67 2.79 11.33
N CYS A 214 -5.05 1.61 11.42
CA CYS A 214 -4.39 1.01 10.25
C CYS A 214 -5.37 0.94 9.07
N CYS A 215 -4.87 1.14 7.84
CA CYS A 215 -5.70 0.98 6.64
C CYS A 215 -6.19 -0.46 6.41
N GLY A 216 -5.63 -1.45 7.13
CA GLY A 216 -6.00 -2.86 7.05
C GLY A 216 -5.21 -3.67 6.00
N MET A 217 -4.30 -3.05 5.24
CA MET A 217 -3.54 -3.77 4.21
C MET A 217 -2.73 -4.96 4.74
N PRO A 218 -2.02 -4.89 5.88
CA PRO A 218 -1.31 -6.07 6.41
C PRO A 218 -2.22 -7.26 6.65
N ALA A 219 -3.39 -7.05 7.26
CA ALA A 219 -4.39 -8.10 7.48
C ALA A 219 -4.95 -8.63 6.15
N MET A 220 -5.28 -7.73 5.22
CA MET A 220 -5.80 -8.10 3.90
C MET A 220 -4.82 -8.99 3.13
N LEU A 221 -3.52 -8.70 3.18
CA LEU A 221 -2.48 -9.48 2.52
C LEU A 221 -2.29 -10.88 3.11
N GLU A 222 -2.62 -11.05 4.38
CA GLU A 222 -2.57 -12.36 5.05
C GLU A 222 -3.90 -13.12 4.95
N GLY A 223 -4.93 -12.53 4.33
CA GLY A 223 -6.25 -13.12 4.17
C GLY A 223 -7.17 -12.92 5.38
N ASP A 224 -6.74 -12.15 6.41
CA ASP A 224 -7.62 -11.78 7.52
C ASP A 224 -8.56 -10.64 7.11
N ARG A 225 -9.58 -11.02 6.33
CA ARG A 225 -10.61 -10.08 5.88
C ARG A 225 -11.38 -9.46 7.05
N GLN A 226 -11.58 -10.21 8.13
CA GLN A 226 -12.34 -9.71 9.29
C GLN A 226 -11.60 -8.56 9.97
N LEU A 227 -10.29 -8.69 10.19
CA LEU A 227 -9.48 -7.62 10.75
C LEU A 227 -9.37 -6.43 9.78
N ALA A 228 -9.25 -6.68 8.47
CA ALA A 228 -9.24 -5.63 7.46
C ALA A 228 -10.55 -4.84 7.44
N LEU A 229 -11.71 -5.51 7.49
CA LEU A 229 -13.04 -4.89 7.59
C LEU A 229 -13.22 -4.10 8.89
N LYS A 230 -12.70 -4.62 10.01
CA LYS A 230 -12.73 -3.90 11.29
C LYS A 230 -12.00 -2.56 11.20
N TYR A 231 -10.76 -2.55 10.69
CA TYR A 231 -10.01 -1.31 10.50
C TYR A 231 -10.68 -0.34 9.52
N ALA A 232 -11.21 -0.87 8.41
CA ALA A 232 -11.93 -0.06 7.45
C ALA A 232 -13.19 0.58 8.07
N GLY A 233 -13.96 -0.18 8.86
CA GLY A 233 -15.15 0.32 9.58
C GLY A 233 -14.81 1.43 10.57
N GLN A 234 -13.72 1.27 11.31
CA GLN A 234 -13.25 2.28 12.27
C GLN A 234 -12.82 3.59 11.58
N ASN A 235 -12.23 3.51 10.38
CA ASN A 235 -11.80 4.68 9.63
C ASN A 235 -12.95 5.34 8.83
N MET A 236 -13.94 4.55 8.40
CA MET A 236 -14.93 4.99 7.41
C MET A 236 -15.81 6.13 7.91
N ALA A 237 -16.23 6.13 9.17
CA ALA A 237 -17.12 7.17 9.72
C ALA A 237 -16.43 8.53 9.67
N GLY A 238 -15.25 8.66 10.27
CA GLY A 238 -14.53 9.94 10.33
C GLY A 238 -14.03 10.41 8.96
N LEU A 239 -13.69 9.49 8.04
CA LEU A 239 -13.31 9.87 6.67
C LEU A 239 -14.53 10.33 5.85
N ALA A 240 -15.70 9.71 6.02
CA ALA A 240 -16.92 10.14 5.34
C ALA A 240 -17.35 11.54 5.84
N GLU A 241 -17.37 11.75 7.15
CA GLU A 241 -17.66 13.07 7.75
C GLU A 241 -16.71 14.16 7.24
N ALA A 242 -15.41 13.83 7.13
CA ALA A 242 -14.42 14.76 6.59
C ALA A 242 -14.75 15.14 5.14
N VAL A 243 -15.09 14.15 4.29
CA VAL A 243 -15.46 14.40 2.89
C VAL A 243 -16.74 15.23 2.79
N GLU A 244 -17.76 14.93 3.59
CA GLU A 244 -19.02 15.67 3.68
C GLU A 244 -18.79 17.13 4.14
N ALA A 245 -17.78 17.36 5.00
CA ALA A 245 -17.34 18.69 5.41
C ALA A 245 -16.43 19.41 4.37
N GLY A 246 -16.24 18.81 3.18
CA GLY A 246 -15.51 19.39 2.06
C GLY A 246 -14.00 19.15 2.07
N TYR A 247 -13.50 18.21 2.89
CA TYR A 247 -12.09 17.84 2.89
C TYR A 247 -11.77 16.81 1.81
N ASP A 248 -10.62 16.96 1.16
CA ASP A 248 -9.98 15.88 0.39
C ASP A 248 -9.16 15.00 1.33
N ILE A 249 -9.18 13.70 1.14
CA ILE A 249 -8.37 12.76 1.93
C ILE A 249 -7.01 12.64 1.26
N VAL A 250 -5.92 12.82 2.01
CA VAL A 250 -4.56 12.74 1.50
C VAL A 250 -3.74 11.74 2.30
N CYS A 251 -3.13 10.76 1.60
CA CYS A 251 -2.32 9.71 2.18
C CYS A 251 -0.84 9.90 1.80
N SER A 252 0.07 9.92 2.77
CA SER A 252 1.53 9.88 2.49
C SER A 252 2.08 8.48 2.21
N CYS A 253 1.31 7.43 2.46
CA CYS A 253 1.68 6.06 2.16
C CYS A 253 0.87 5.54 0.97
N PRO A 254 1.50 5.21 -0.17
CA PRO A 254 0.78 4.69 -1.35
C PRO A 254 0.00 3.42 -1.08
N THR A 255 0.43 2.61 -0.10
CA THR A 255 -0.31 1.42 0.33
C THR A 255 -1.64 1.78 0.99
N CYS A 256 -1.66 2.81 1.83
CA CYS A 256 -2.91 3.32 2.42
C CYS A 256 -3.81 3.94 1.34
N GLY A 257 -3.23 4.77 0.47
CA GLY A 257 -3.96 5.35 -0.66
C GLY A 257 -4.57 4.28 -1.58
N TYR A 258 -3.82 3.25 -1.93
CA TYR A 258 -4.32 2.13 -2.73
C TYR A 258 -5.47 1.37 -2.03
N MET A 259 -5.34 1.11 -0.72
CA MET A 259 -6.40 0.48 0.06
C MET A 259 -7.69 1.29 0.02
N ILE A 260 -7.62 2.57 0.37
CA ILE A 260 -8.80 3.44 0.50
C ILE A 260 -9.39 3.78 -0.87
N LYS A 261 -8.53 4.18 -1.83
CA LYS A 261 -8.94 4.66 -3.16
C LYS A 261 -9.40 3.55 -4.09
N ARG A 262 -8.82 2.34 -3.98
CA ARG A 262 -9.04 1.26 -4.96
C ARG A 262 -9.69 0.01 -4.38
N LEU A 263 -9.19 -0.48 -3.23
CA LEU A 263 -9.72 -1.73 -2.71
C LEU A 263 -11.07 -1.55 -2.01
N TRP A 264 -11.26 -0.42 -1.30
CA TRP A 264 -12.57 -0.15 -0.69
C TRP A 264 -13.65 0.05 -1.75
N SER A 265 -13.36 0.79 -2.82
CA SER A 265 -14.35 1.07 -3.88
C SER A 265 -14.62 -0.11 -4.81
N ALA A 266 -13.76 -1.14 -4.83
CA ALA A 266 -13.92 -2.28 -5.72
C ALA A 266 -15.29 -2.95 -5.55
N GLY A 267 -16.10 -2.97 -6.62
CA GLY A 267 -17.43 -3.54 -6.65
C GLY A 267 -18.55 -2.66 -6.07
N ALA A 268 -18.23 -1.49 -5.51
CA ALA A 268 -19.23 -0.62 -4.90
C ALA A 268 -20.23 -0.03 -5.91
N ASP A 269 -19.75 0.32 -7.10
CA ASP A 269 -20.57 0.73 -8.23
C ASP A 269 -21.56 -0.39 -8.67
N MET A 270 -21.09 -1.63 -8.69
CA MET A 270 -21.94 -2.78 -8.98
C MET A 270 -23.01 -2.98 -7.90
N ALA A 271 -22.67 -2.75 -6.62
CA ALA A 271 -23.65 -2.82 -5.54
C ALA A 271 -24.76 -1.77 -5.72
N LEU A 272 -24.40 -0.54 -6.07
CA LEU A 272 -25.39 0.53 -6.31
C LEU A 272 -26.26 0.21 -7.52
N TRP A 273 -25.65 -0.24 -8.59
CA TRP A 273 -26.40 -0.64 -9.78
C TRP A 273 -27.33 -1.82 -9.51
N SER A 274 -26.91 -2.83 -8.73
CA SER A 274 -27.77 -3.92 -8.30
C SER A 274 -29.00 -3.43 -7.54
N LYS A 275 -28.82 -2.46 -6.61
CA LYS A 275 -29.94 -1.84 -5.87
C LYS A 275 -30.92 -1.10 -6.80
N GLU A 276 -30.41 -0.41 -7.82
CA GLU A 276 -31.25 0.28 -8.83
C GLU A 276 -32.04 -0.74 -9.68
N LEU A 277 -31.38 -1.82 -10.10
CA LEU A 277 -32.03 -2.90 -10.85
C LEU A 277 -33.12 -3.60 -10.04
N GLU A 278 -32.92 -3.78 -8.72
CA GLU A 278 -33.94 -4.37 -7.83
C GLU A 278 -35.18 -3.50 -7.73
N LYS A 279 -35.02 -2.18 -7.69
CA LYS A 279 -36.13 -1.19 -7.66
C LYS A 279 -36.86 -1.07 -9.00
N SER A 280 -36.21 -1.47 -10.10
CA SER A 280 -36.78 -1.37 -11.43
C SER A 280 -37.73 -2.53 -11.70
N ASN A 281 -39.01 -2.23 -12.05
CA ASN A 281 -39.99 -3.19 -12.54
C ASN A 281 -39.90 -3.39 -14.05
N SER A 282 -38.92 -2.82 -14.73
CA SER A 282 -38.74 -2.96 -16.17
C SER A 282 -38.22 -4.36 -16.53
N GLU A 283 -38.85 -5.01 -17.52
CA GLU A 283 -38.41 -6.32 -18.03
C GLU A 283 -36.99 -6.24 -18.65
N PHE A 284 -36.66 -5.08 -19.25
CA PHE A 284 -35.37 -4.83 -19.91
C PHE A 284 -34.69 -3.59 -19.38
N THR A 285 -33.38 -3.69 -19.21
CA THR A 285 -32.51 -2.54 -18.89
C THR A 285 -31.61 -2.24 -20.08
N THR A 286 -31.47 -0.96 -20.41
CA THR A 286 -30.57 -0.49 -21.45
C THR A 286 -29.22 -0.16 -20.83
N VAL A 287 -28.17 -0.86 -21.22
CA VAL A 287 -26.80 -0.63 -20.78
C VAL A 287 -26.10 0.21 -21.84
N GLN A 288 -25.71 1.44 -21.47
CA GLN A 288 -24.93 2.31 -22.33
C GLN A 288 -23.42 2.10 -22.12
N LYS A 289 -22.66 2.32 -23.18
CA LYS A 289 -21.21 2.32 -23.09
C LYS A 289 -20.72 3.44 -22.16
N GLY A 290 -19.89 3.10 -21.20
CA GLY A 290 -19.29 4.05 -20.24
C GLY A 290 -19.28 3.54 -18.80
N HIS A 291 -20.11 2.57 -18.46
CA HIS A 291 -20.09 1.90 -17.15
C HIS A 291 -19.16 0.68 -17.24
N GLY A 292 -17.98 0.80 -16.71
CA GLY A 292 -16.82 -0.09 -16.55
C GLY A 292 -16.80 -1.55 -17.03
N MET A 293 -17.92 -2.16 -17.33
CA MET A 293 -18.02 -3.60 -17.57
C MET A 293 -17.90 -4.02 -19.03
N ILE A 294 -18.06 -3.13 -20.02
CA ILE A 294 -17.99 -3.45 -21.45
C ILE A 294 -17.08 -2.46 -22.21
N GLY A 295 -15.91 -2.21 -21.67
CA GLY A 295 -14.94 -1.25 -22.25
C GLY A 295 -14.26 -1.69 -23.56
N ALA A 296 -14.63 -2.84 -24.13
CA ALA A 296 -13.97 -3.40 -25.32
C ALA A 296 -14.64 -3.05 -26.67
N LEU A 297 -15.84 -2.47 -26.65
CA LEU A 297 -16.57 -2.18 -27.90
C LEU A 297 -16.52 -0.67 -28.23
N SER A 298 -15.76 -0.29 -29.24
CA SER A 298 -15.68 1.08 -29.76
C SER A 298 -16.92 1.41 -30.61
N GLY A 299 -17.92 2.07 -30.03
CA GLY A 299 -19.13 2.53 -30.72
C GLY A 299 -20.19 3.05 -29.75
N LYS A 300 -21.04 3.98 -30.20
CA LYS A 300 -22.22 4.44 -29.46
C LYS A 300 -23.34 3.40 -29.50
N TYR A 301 -23.16 2.25 -28.86
CA TYR A 301 -24.22 1.22 -28.82
C TYR A 301 -24.80 1.12 -27.41
N SER A 302 -26.11 1.09 -27.34
CA SER A 302 -26.85 0.67 -26.16
C SER A 302 -27.30 -0.78 -26.35
N ILE A 303 -27.07 -1.61 -25.37
CA ILE A 303 -27.52 -3.01 -25.37
C ILE A 303 -28.72 -3.12 -24.44
N ARG A 304 -29.79 -3.71 -24.93
CA ARG A 304 -30.98 -4.02 -24.16
C ARG A 304 -30.87 -5.43 -23.60
N ILE A 305 -30.78 -5.57 -22.28
CA ILE A 305 -30.58 -6.85 -21.57
C ILE A 305 -31.77 -7.08 -20.65
N ARG A 306 -32.23 -8.33 -20.51
CA ARG A 306 -33.28 -8.67 -19.53
C ARG A 306 -32.80 -8.32 -18.11
N SER A 307 -33.59 -7.54 -17.39
CA SER A 307 -33.29 -7.12 -16.02
C SER A 307 -33.09 -8.30 -15.08
N SER A 308 -33.85 -9.39 -15.26
CA SER A 308 -33.67 -10.63 -14.50
C SER A 308 -32.30 -11.31 -14.71
N HIS A 309 -31.68 -11.14 -15.89
CA HIS A 309 -30.33 -11.64 -16.15
C HIS A 309 -29.29 -10.76 -15.49
N LEU A 310 -29.44 -9.44 -15.60
CA LEU A 310 -28.55 -8.48 -14.95
C LEU A 310 -28.57 -8.63 -13.42
N LYS A 311 -29.74 -8.79 -12.78
CA LYS A 311 -29.89 -9.04 -11.34
C LYS A 311 -29.11 -10.27 -10.85
N ARG A 312 -28.82 -11.24 -11.73
CA ARG A 312 -28.02 -12.42 -11.38
C ARG A 312 -26.51 -12.21 -11.49
N VAL A 313 -26.06 -11.35 -12.40
CA VAL A 313 -24.63 -11.16 -12.72
C VAL A 313 -24.03 -9.89 -12.11
N VAL A 314 -24.85 -8.88 -11.84
CA VAL A 314 -24.38 -7.62 -11.22
C VAL A 314 -24.33 -7.81 -9.70
N ARG A 315 -23.13 -8.05 -9.18
CA ARG A 315 -22.90 -8.26 -7.74
C ARG A 315 -21.64 -7.55 -7.29
N ASP A 316 -21.66 -7.12 -6.04
CA ASP A 316 -20.45 -6.65 -5.35
C ASP A 316 -19.65 -7.87 -4.85
N GLU A 317 -18.61 -8.22 -5.58
CA GLU A 317 -17.66 -9.27 -5.19
C GLU A 317 -16.38 -8.69 -4.54
N GLY A 318 -16.38 -7.39 -4.23
CA GLY A 318 -15.27 -6.71 -3.57
C GLY A 318 -15.01 -7.24 -2.16
N ALA A 319 -13.77 -7.17 -1.73
CA ALA A 319 -13.38 -7.61 -0.38
C ALA A 319 -14.11 -6.83 0.73
N PHE A 320 -14.59 -5.63 0.43
CA PHE A 320 -15.30 -4.72 1.33
C PHE A 320 -16.81 -4.64 1.05
N SER A 321 -17.38 -5.61 0.35
CA SER A 321 -18.81 -5.65 0.01
C SER A 321 -19.77 -5.61 1.22
N ALA A 322 -19.31 -5.96 2.41
CA ALA A 322 -20.07 -5.85 3.66
C ALA A 322 -20.24 -4.40 4.16
N MET A 323 -19.57 -3.43 3.54
CA MET A 323 -19.63 -2.01 3.93
C MET A 323 -20.49 -1.22 2.96
N SER A 324 -21.05 -0.04 3.41
CA SER A 324 -21.87 0.83 2.56
C SER A 324 -21.18 1.18 1.25
N PRO A 325 -21.71 0.82 0.09
CA PRO A 325 -21.14 1.15 -1.20
C PRO A 325 -21.08 2.66 -1.45
N GLU A 326 -22.06 3.41 -0.97
CA GLU A 326 -22.14 4.87 -1.09
C GLU A 326 -20.94 5.52 -0.40
N LYS A 327 -20.67 5.15 0.87
CA LYS A 327 -19.53 5.67 1.63
C LYS A 327 -18.18 5.25 1.03
N ARG A 328 -18.11 4.02 0.52
CA ARG A 328 -16.90 3.52 -0.16
C ARG A 328 -16.55 4.35 -1.39
N LEU A 329 -17.52 4.71 -2.22
CA LEU A 329 -17.32 5.56 -3.39
C LEU A 329 -17.03 7.01 -2.98
N LEU A 330 -17.84 7.60 -2.09
CA LEU A 330 -17.65 8.96 -1.58
C LEU A 330 -16.21 9.19 -1.10
N ILE A 331 -15.69 8.29 -0.29
CA ILE A 331 -14.34 8.36 0.26
C ILE A 331 -13.28 8.16 -0.84
N SER A 332 -13.47 7.15 -1.69
CA SER A 332 -12.46 6.80 -2.70
C SER A 332 -12.25 7.89 -3.76
N GLU A 333 -13.32 8.58 -4.17
CA GLU A 333 -13.30 9.67 -5.16
C GLU A 333 -12.58 10.91 -4.64
N ARG A 334 -12.56 11.10 -3.33
CA ARG A 334 -11.91 12.23 -2.67
C ARG A 334 -10.56 11.86 -2.04
N THR A 335 -10.06 10.66 -2.31
CA THR A 335 -8.77 10.19 -1.78
C THR A 335 -7.64 10.37 -2.81
N TYR A 336 -6.56 10.97 -2.36
CA TYR A 336 -5.38 11.27 -3.16
C TYR A 336 -4.12 10.71 -2.49
N ASP A 337 -3.14 10.31 -3.29
CA ASP A 337 -1.75 10.22 -2.84
C ASP A 337 -1.21 11.63 -2.56
N LEU A 338 -0.32 11.78 -1.58
CA LEU A 338 0.20 13.10 -1.21
C LEU A 338 0.95 13.78 -2.36
N GLY A 339 1.75 13.01 -3.11
CA GLY A 339 2.44 13.54 -4.30
C GLY A 339 1.45 13.92 -5.40
N GLU A 340 0.41 13.10 -5.64
CA GLU A 340 -0.68 13.40 -6.57
C GLU A 340 -1.39 14.71 -6.21
N TYR A 341 -1.69 14.88 -4.92
CA TYR A 341 -2.38 16.09 -4.42
C TYR A 341 -1.53 17.34 -4.61
N LEU A 342 -0.25 17.29 -4.23
CA LEU A 342 0.68 18.42 -4.40
C LEU A 342 0.92 18.76 -5.87
N LEU A 343 0.98 17.77 -6.75
CA LEU A 343 1.12 18.00 -8.18
C LEU A 343 -0.16 18.60 -8.79
N LYS A 344 -1.35 18.17 -8.34
CA LYS A 344 -2.63 18.80 -8.68
C LYS A 344 -2.65 20.26 -8.22
N LEU A 345 -2.19 20.54 -7.00
CA LEU A 345 -2.09 21.89 -6.45
C LEU A 345 -1.12 22.76 -7.27
N HIS A 346 0.03 22.20 -7.70
CA HIS A 346 0.97 22.89 -8.59
C HIS A 346 0.33 23.25 -9.92
N ARG A 347 -0.35 22.32 -10.56
CA ARG A 347 -1.01 22.54 -11.87
C ARG A 347 -2.12 23.59 -11.79
N SER A 348 -2.75 23.77 -10.65
CA SER A 348 -3.74 24.83 -10.40
C SER A 348 -3.12 26.17 -9.94
N GLY A 349 -1.81 26.29 -9.87
CA GLY A 349 -1.10 27.48 -9.41
C GLY A 349 -1.12 27.72 -7.90
N GLY A 350 -1.60 26.75 -7.11
CA GLY A 350 -1.70 26.87 -5.66
C GLY A 350 -0.43 26.44 -4.89
N LEU A 351 0.49 25.75 -5.52
CA LEU A 351 1.74 25.34 -4.87
C LEU A 351 2.74 26.49 -4.90
N LYS A 352 3.29 26.83 -3.75
CA LYS A 352 4.42 27.77 -3.67
C LYS A 352 5.68 27.11 -4.24
N THR A 353 6.27 27.69 -5.29
CA THR A 353 7.47 27.15 -5.96
C THR A 353 8.76 27.88 -5.61
N LYS A 354 8.72 28.78 -4.63
CA LYS A 354 9.93 29.44 -4.11
C LYS A 354 10.62 28.47 -3.15
N PHE A 355 11.53 27.68 -3.69
CA PHE A 355 12.36 26.74 -2.96
C PHE A 355 13.78 27.28 -2.73
N ASP A 356 14.38 26.91 -1.63
CA ASP A 356 15.80 27.03 -1.45
C ASP A 356 16.55 26.07 -2.37
N PRO A 357 17.64 26.49 -3.00
CA PRO A 357 18.38 25.66 -3.91
C PRO A 357 19.16 24.55 -3.18
N PHE A 358 19.04 23.32 -3.66
CA PHE A 358 19.86 22.20 -3.24
C PHE A 358 20.53 21.58 -4.45
N LYS A 359 21.82 21.22 -4.31
CA LYS A 359 22.53 20.54 -5.40
C LYS A 359 22.79 19.10 -5.00
N PHE A 360 21.97 18.16 -5.50
CA PHE A 360 22.20 16.73 -5.34
C PHE A 360 21.49 15.91 -6.41
N LYS A 361 21.96 14.67 -6.59
CA LYS A 361 21.35 13.67 -7.46
C LYS A 361 20.58 12.67 -6.64
N ALA A 362 19.26 12.58 -6.85
CA ALA A 362 18.38 11.61 -6.23
C ALA A 362 17.98 10.49 -7.20
N ALA A 363 17.93 9.26 -6.70
CA ALA A 363 17.18 8.19 -7.36
C ALA A 363 15.82 8.07 -6.69
N TYR A 364 14.75 8.14 -7.48
CA TYR A 364 13.38 7.98 -6.99
C TYR A 364 12.84 6.61 -7.36
N TYR A 365 12.37 5.88 -6.38
CA TYR A 365 11.70 4.60 -6.58
C TYR A 365 10.19 4.74 -6.33
N PRO A 366 9.35 4.77 -7.40
CA PRO A 366 7.90 4.74 -7.27
C PRO A 366 7.45 3.33 -6.87
N PRO A 367 6.80 3.16 -5.69
CA PRO A 367 6.43 1.84 -5.20
C PRO A 367 5.27 1.22 -5.98
N CYS A 368 5.12 -0.11 -5.85
CA CYS A 368 4.11 -0.87 -6.59
C CYS A 368 2.68 -0.35 -6.37
N HIS A 369 2.30 -0.03 -5.13
CA HIS A 369 0.95 0.48 -4.83
C HIS A 369 0.72 1.93 -5.30
N LEU A 370 1.76 2.73 -5.58
CA LEU A 370 1.61 4.01 -6.28
C LEU A 370 1.28 3.76 -7.76
N ARG A 371 2.00 2.83 -8.40
CA ARG A 371 1.77 2.47 -9.80
C ARG A 371 0.35 1.94 -10.03
N GLU A 372 -0.20 1.16 -9.09
CA GLU A 372 -1.59 0.68 -9.13
C GLU A 372 -2.63 1.81 -9.03
N GLN A 373 -2.30 2.90 -8.39
CA GLN A 373 -3.18 4.08 -8.36
C GLN A 373 -3.24 4.81 -9.70
N ARG A 374 -2.29 4.52 -10.62
CA ARG A 374 -2.20 5.10 -11.98
C ARG A 374 -2.11 6.63 -11.97
N VAL A 375 -1.40 7.18 -10.99
CA VAL A 375 -1.22 8.63 -10.81
C VAL A 375 0.08 9.18 -11.42
N GLY A 376 0.82 8.34 -12.13
CA GLY A 376 2.11 8.71 -12.74
C GLY A 376 3.24 8.73 -11.72
N LEU A 377 4.16 9.68 -11.89
CA LEU A 377 5.35 9.87 -11.05
C LEU A 377 5.35 11.25 -10.38
N PRO A 378 4.35 11.57 -9.55
CA PRO A 378 4.12 12.94 -9.09
C PRO A 378 5.31 13.52 -8.33
N TYR A 379 6.00 12.73 -7.53
CA TYR A 379 7.18 13.21 -6.82
C TYR A 379 8.40 13.43 -7.71
N GLN A 380 8.53 12.72 -8.82
CA GLN A 380 9.58 13.05 -9.79
C GLN A 380 9.38 14.45 -10.36
N ASP A 381 8.14 14.77 -10.74
CA ASP A 381 7.78 16.08 -11.28
C ASP A 381 7.96 17.19 -10.25
N LEU A 382 7.49 16.96 -9.01
CA LEU A 382 7.61 17.93 -7.91
C LEU A 382 9.07 18.20 -7.51
N LEU A 383 9.90 17.18 -7.42
CA LEU A 383 11.32 17.34 -7.03
C LEU A 383 12.12 18.07 -8.10
N ARG A 384 11.76 17.95 -9.37
CA ARG A 384 12.36 18.72 -10.48
C ARG A 384 12.10 20.22 -10.39
N LEU A 385 11.09 20.65 -9.65
CA LEU A 385 10.83 22.08 -9.41
C LEU A 385 11.86 22.72 -8.47
N ILE A 386 12.59 21.92 -7.69
CA ILE A 386 13.56 22.41 -6.70
C ILE A 386 14.88 22.72 -7.43
N PRO A 387 15.36 23.98 -7.39
CA PRO A 387 16.59 24.35 -8.09
C PRO A 387 17.80 23.53 -7.63
N GLY A 388 18.51 22.92 -8.58
CA GLY A 388 19.72 22.14 -8.33
C GLY A 388 19.46 20.65 -8.02
N VAL A 389 18.21 20.21 -7.87
CA VAL A 389 17.89 18.78 -7.70
C VAL A 389 17.82 18.11 -9.04
N SER A 390 18.64 17.06 -9.22
CA SER A 390 18.51 16.09 -10.32
C SER A 390 17.85 14.83 -9.82
N VAL A 391 16.71 14.43 -10.40
CA VAL A 391 15.99 13.24 -9.99
C VAL A 391 15.74 12.30 -11.15
N GLU A 392 16.11 11.03 -10.95
CA GLU A 392 15.90 9.96 -11.92
C GLU A 392 15.05 8.84 -11.30
N ALA A 393 13.91 8.53 -11.93
CA ALA A 393 13.01 7.50 -11.45
C ALA A 393 13.45 6.11 -11.94
N ILE A 394 13.40 5.13 -11.03
CA ILE A 394 13.59 3.72 -11.37
C ILE A 394 12.23 3.15 -11.77
N THR A 395 11.99 3.06 -13.07
CA THR A 395 10.76 2.53 -13.66
C THR A 395 10.89 1.06 -14.07
N GLY A 396 9.79 0.43 -14.49
CA GLY A 396 9.70 -0.96 -14.91
C GLY A 396 9.23 -1.92 -13.82
N ASP A 397 9.25 -3.22 -14.12
CA ASP A 397 8.67 -4.29 -13.27
C ASP A 397 9.56 -4.68 -12.09
N THR A 398 10.05 -3.67 -11.38
CA THR A 398 10.91 -3.88 -10.22
C THR A 398 10.09 -3.84 -8.93
N CYS A 399 10.42 -4.77 -8.01
CA CYS A 399 9.89 -4.81 -6.66
C CYS A 399 11.04 -4.59 -5.67
N CYS A 400 10.78 -3.88 -4.57
CA CYS A 400 11.77 -3.73 -3.50
C CYS A 400 12.02 -5.06 -2.74
N GLY A 401 11.10 -6.02 -2.86
CA GLY A 401 11.19 -7.32 -2.22
C GLY A 401 10.67 -7.37 -0.77
N ASN A 402 10.34 -6.23 -0.15
CA ASN A 402 9.87 -6.25 1.25
C ASN A 402 8.47 -6.84 1.41
N ALA A 403 7.57 -6.55 0.45
CA ALA A 403 6.23 -7.15 0.41
C ALA A 403 5.45 -7.02 1.74
N GLY A 404 5.44 -5.85 2.34
CA GLY A 404 4.79 -5.63 3.63
C GLY A 404 5.41 -6.49 4.75
N ILE A 405 4.58 -7.24 5.47
CA ILE A 405 5.06 -8.13 6.55
C ILE A 405 5.62 -9.47 6.04
N MET A 406 5.30 -9.86 4.79
CA MET A 406 5.79 -11.12 4.21
C MET A 406 7.32 -11.19 4.18
N GLY A 407 7.99 -10.14 3.75
CA GLY A 407 9.45 -10.10 3.69
C GLY A 407 10.13 -10.06 5.06
N LEU A 408 9.39 -9.84 6.15
CA LEU A 408 9.90 -9.98 7.52
C LEU A 408 9.99 -11.44 7.93
N LYS A 409 9.11 -12.30 7.40
CA LYS A 409 9.00 -13.70 7.78
C LYS A 409 10.25 -14.49 7.39
N LYS A 410 10.65 -15.42 8.25
CA LYS A 410 11.84 -16.26 8.07
C LYS A 410 11.82 -17.02 6.74
N GLU A 411 10.69 -17.57 6.37
CA GLU A 411 10.52 -18.39 5.16
C GLU A 411 10.68 -17.61 3.85
N PHE A 412 10.29 -16.32 3.85
CA PHE A 412 10.32 -15.45 2.65
C PHE A 412 11.54 -14.53 2.61
N HIS A 413 12.33 -14.46 3.68
CA HIS A 413 13.47 -13.54 3.75
C HIS A 413 14.52 -13.75 2.64
N PRO A 414 14.98 -14.98 2.33
CA PRO A 414 15.97 -15.20 1.26
C PRO A 414 15.46 -14.70 -0.10
N TRP A 415 14.18 -14.94 -0.36
CA TRP A 415 13.54 -14.44 -1.59
C TRP A 415 13.41 -12.91 -1.58
N SER A 416 13.00 -12.32 -0.47
CA SER A 416 12.91 -10.88 -0.28
C SER A 416 14.24 -10.17 -0.60
N ILE A 417 15.35 -10.72 -0.09
CA ILE A 417 16.70 -10.22 -0.37
C ILE A 417 17.05 -10.37 -1.86
N ARG A 418 16.78 -11.52 -2.46
CA ARG A 418 17.08 -11.78 -3.89
C ARG A 418 16.35 -10.82 -4.82
N ILE A 419 15.06 -10.56 -4.58
CA ILE A 419 14.27 -9.60 -5.37
C ILE A 419 14.79 -8.18 -5.15
N GLY A 420 15.01 -7.78 -3.90
CA GLY A 420 15.52 -6.46 -3.57
C GLY A 420 16.90 -6.19 -4.15
N SER A 421 17.79 -7.18 -4.17
CA SER A 421 19.14 -7.03 -4.72
C SER A 421 19.17 -6.66 -6.19
N ARG A 422 18.20 -7.10 -7.00
CA ARG A 422 18.07 -6.69 -8.40
C ARG A 422 17.77 -5.20 -8.54
N LEU A 423 16.84 -4.71 -7.72
CA LEU A 423 16.54 -3.27 -7.68
C LEU A 423 17.75 -2.47 -7.19
N MET A 424 18.47 -2.99 -6.18
CA MET A 424 19.68 -2.32 -5.66
C MET A 424 20.80 -2.25 -6.71
N ALA A 425 20.93 -3.25 -7.59
CA ALA A 425 21.90 -3.20 -8.70
C ALA A 425 21.55 -2.04 -9.67
N ARG A 426 20.28 -1.88 -10.03
CA ARG A 426 19.82 -0.74 -10.85
C ARG A 426 20.03 0.59 -10.13
N LEU A 427 19.76 0.63 -8.83
CA LEU A 427 19.99 1.83 -8.03
C LEU A 427 21.46 2.24 -8.04
N LYS A 428 22.37 1.27 -7.86
CA LYS A 428 23.83 1.51 -7.90
C LYS A 428 24.28 2.05 -9.25
N SER A 429 23.72 1.59 -10.37
CA SER A 429 24.10 2.09 -11.70
C SER A 429 23.74 3.57 -11.93
N LEU A 430 22.75 4.09 -11.20
CA LEU A 430 22.40 5.50 -11.23
C LEU A 430 23.37 6.39 -10.44
N ASN A 431 24.16 5.79 -9.54
CA ASN A 431 25.08 6.46 -8.65
C ASN A 431 24.47 7.71 -7.95
N PRO A 432 23.36 7.55 -7.20
CA PRO A 432 22.71 8.66 -6.52
C PRO A 432 23.43 9.03 -5.22
N GLU A 433 23.28 10.27 -4.81
CA GLU A 433 23.69 10.72 -3.47
C GLU A 433 22.62 10.41 -2.42
N LEU A 434 21.35 10.34 -2.87
CA LEU A 434 20.18 10.11 -2.03
C LEU A 434 19.16 9.20 -2.75
N VAL A 435 18.48 8.35 -1.99
CA VAL A 435 17.36 7.53 -2.48
C VAL A 435 16.06 8.04 -1.90
N ALA A 436 15.08 8.28 -2.76
CA ALA A 436 13.74 8.69 -2.36
C ALA A 436 12.70 7.60 -2.69
N THR A 437 11.79 7.33 -1.76
CA THR A 437 10.62 6.45 -1.99
C THR A 437 9.47 6.81 -1.07
N ASP A 438 8.26 6.82 -1.58
CA ASP A 438 7.04 7.14 -0.86
C ASP A 438 6.59 6.00 0.08
N CYS A 439 7.06 4.78 -0.16
CA CYS A 439 6.67 3.62 0.62
C CYS A 439 7.65 3.35 1.75
N LEU A 440 7.17 3.47 2.99
CA LEU A 440 7.98 3.24 4.18
C LEU A 440 8.41 1.77 4.33
N SER A 441 7.64 0.83 3.78
CA SER A 441 8.03 -0.58 3.66
C SER A 441 9.20 -0.76 2.68
N CYS A 442 9.19 -0.05 1.54
CA CYS A 442 10.33 -0.02 0.63
C CYS A 442 11.56 0.63 1.26
N ARG A 443 11.37 1.73 2.03
CA ARG A 443 12.44 2.38 2.79
C ARG A 443 13.15 1.41 3.73
N MET A 444 12.40 0.54 4.43
CA MET A 444 12.98 -0.51 5.26
C MET A 444 13.89 -1.46 4.46
N GLN A 445 13.47 -1.85 3.27
CA GLN A 445 14.26 -2.74 2.41
C GLN A 445 15.52 -2.07 1.86
N PHE A 446 15.42 -0.81 1.44
CA PHE A 446 16.58 -0.04 1.01
C PHE A 446 17.58 0.13 2.16
N ASN A 447 17.11 0.46 3.38
CA ASN A 447 17.96 0.54 4.58
C ASN A 447 18.61 -0.82 4.94
N GLN A 448 17.97 -1.94 4.57
CA GLN A 448 18.52 -3.30 4.74
C GLN A 448 19.67 -3.58 3.76
N LEU A 449 19.53 -3.17 2.50
CA LEU A 449 20.34 -3.64 1.38
C LEU A 449 21.34 -2.63 0.83
N THR A 450 21.26 -1.36 1.28
CA THR A 450 22.13 -0.30 0.79
C THR A 450 22.70 0.54 1.93
N SER A 451 23.75 1.27 1.64
CA SER A 451 24.32 2.32 2.52
C SER A 451 23.80 3.72 2.18
N TYR A 452 22.97 3.86 1.17
CA TYR A 452 22.40 5.16 0.81
C TYR A 452 21.48 5.68 1.92
N GLU A 453 21.45 6.99 2.07
CA GLU A 453 20.39 7.64 2.84
C GLU A 453 19.06 7.50 2.09
N VAL A 454 18.03 7.02 2.78
CA VAL A 454 16.71 6.76 2.18
C VAL A 454 15.65 7.61 2.85
N VAL A 455 15.00 8.46 2.07
CA VAL A 455 14.01 9.43 2.56
C VAL A 455 12.67 9.29 1.85
N HIS A 456 11.63 9.83 2.46
CA HIS A 456 10.38 10.07 1.76
C HIS A 456 10.50 11.38 0.97
N PRO A 457 10.03 11.46 -0.30
CA PRO A 457 10.14 12.66 -1.13
C PRO A 457 9.61 13.94 -0.47
N ILE A 458 8.58 13.85 0.36
CA ILE A 458 8.00 14.98 1.09
C ILE A 458 9.00 15.66 2.04
N GLN A 459 9.97 14.89 2.58
CA GLN A 459 10.99 15.44 3.45
C GLN A 459 11.99 16.31 2.68
N ILE A 460 12.24 16.00 1.40
CA ILE A 460 13.03 16.83 0.49
C ILE A 460 12.31 18.16 0.23
N ILE A 461 11.00 18.11 -0.03
CA ILE A 461 10.18 19.31 -0.25
C ILE A 461 10.11 20.15 1.02
N GLN A 462 9.91 19.52 2.19
CA GLN A 462 9.93 20.20 3.50
C GLN A 462 11.22 20.98 3.69
N GLN A 463 12.36 20.37 3.39
CA GLN A 463 13.66 20.99 3.53
C GLN A 463 13.89 22.10 2.50
N ALA A 464 13.40 21.93 1.27
CA ALA A 464 13.47 22.97 0.24
C ALA A 464 12.66 24.23 0.58
N TYR A 465 11.67 24.10 1.47
CA TYR A 465 10.95 25.22 2.06
C TYR A 465 11.58 25.76 3.35
N ASP A 466 12.71 25.21 3.80
CA ASP A 466 13.39 25.55 5.08
C ASP A 466 12.42 25.41 6.30
N LEU A 467 11.53 24.42 6.24
CA LEU A 467 10.60 24.13 7.33
C LEU A 467 11.26 23.30 8.42
N PRO A 468 10.85 23.47 9.70
CA PRO A 468 11.43 22.73 10.81
C PRO A 468 11.34 21.22 10.60
N GLY A 469 12.46 20.51 10.67
CA GLY A 469 12.48 19.05 10.63
C GLY A 469 11.81 18.43 11.87
N ALA A 470 11.34 17.18 11.78
CA ALA A 470 10.96 16.43 12.96
C ALA A 470 12.21 16.16 13.81
N ALA A 471 12.30 16.81 14.95
CA ALA A 471 13.51 16.87 15.79
C ALA A 471 13.96 15.54 16.38
N SER A 472 13.21 14.43 16.22
CA SER A 472 13.36 13.26 17.09
C SER A 472 13.27 11.87 16.45
N GLY A 473 13.49 11.73 15.13
CA GLY A 473 13.65 10.39 14.54
C GLY A 473 14.97 9.73 14.91
N PRO A 474 15.06 8.40 14.99
CA PRO A 474 16.31 7.69 15.25
C PRO A 474 17.39 7.93 14.19
N ASN A 475 17.03 8.49 13.04
CA ASN A 475 17.91 9.01 12.00
C ASN A 475 17.33 10.35 11.51
N PRO A 476 17.59 11.48 12.22
CA PRO A 476 17.25 12.77 11.65
C PRO A 476 18.05 12.94 10.36
N ILE A 477 17.37 13.32 9.29
CA ILE A 477 18.04 13.69 8.04
C ILE A 477 18.87 14.93 8.39
N ARG A 478 20.16 14.74 8.58
CA ARG A 478 21.13 15.84 8.66
C ARG A 478 21.52 16.25 7.24
N MET A 479 20.56 16.69 6.46
CA MET A 479 20.87 17.42 5.25
C MET A 479 21.23 18.86 5.63
N THR A 480 22.36 19.08 6.29
CA THR A 480 22.94 20.40 6.36
C THR A 480 23.54 20.70 4.99
N LYS A 481 23.37 21.94 4.49
CA LYS A 481 23.96 22.45 3.23
C LYS A 481 25.44 22.07 3.07
N THR A 482 26.13 21.77 4.15
CA THR A 482 27.57 21.45 4.24
C THR A 482 27.87 19.93 4.18
N HIS A 483 26.97 19.07 4.58
CA HIS A 483 27.23 17.62 4.69
C HIS A 483 27.14 16.85 3.36
N LEU A 484 26.39 17.37 2.40
CA LEU A 484 26.30 16.79 1.05
C LEU A 484 27.57 17.05 0.23
N ILE A 485 28.29 18.12 0.55
CA ILE A 485 29.58 18.48 -0.12
C ILE A 485 30.73 17.62 0.45
N GLN A 486 30.74 17.30 1.74
CA GLN A 486 31.83 16.54 2.37
C GLN A 486 31.78 15.02 2.18
N LYS A 487 30.60 14.40 2.04
CA LYS A 487 30.52 12.94 1.79
C LYS A 487 30.84 12.54 0.35
N GLY A 488 30.74 13.43 -0.62
CA GLY A 488 31.20 13.20 -2.00
C GLY A 488 32.73 13.10 -2.14
N ILE A 489 33.47 13.55 -1.15
CA ILE A 489 34.96 13.57 -1.18
C ILE A 489 35.59 12.39 -0.40
N GLN A 490 34.86 11.75 0.52
CA GLN A 490 35.39 10.67 1.36
C GLN A 490 35.09 9.25 0.89
N GLY A 491 34.35 9.06 -0.20
CA GLY A 491 34.03 7.73 -0.79
C GLY A 491 35.03 7.24 -1.85
N LEU A 492 36.13 7.95 -2.09
CA LEU A 492 37.22 7.56 -3.01
C LEU A 492 38.52 7.45 -2.22
N ARG A 493 38.63 6.48 -1.33
CA ARG A 493 39.90 5.87 -0.91
C ARG A 493 39.68 4.40 -0.56
#